data_75a916703c0d60c319a1a58939940cb0
#
_entry.id   75a916703c0d60c319a1a58939940cb0
#
_cell.length_a   1.000
_cell.length_b   1.000
_cell.length_c   1.000
_cell.angle_alpha   90.00
_cell.angle_beta   90.00
_cell.angle_gamma   90.00
#
_symmetry.space_group_name_H-M   'P 1'
#
loop_
_entity.id
_entity.type
_entity.pdbx_description
1 polymer ?
#
loop_
_entity_poly.entity_id
_entity_poly.type
_entity_poly.pdbx_seq_one_letter_code
_entity_poly.pdbx_strand_id
1 'polypeptide(L)'
;MTAHDFVFAWRNAVDPKTASEYAFILYPVKNAEAINQGNLPITDLGIRALDDHTLEVTLERPTGYFMKLTAFVTTFPVQERFYRSVEASYAADASQMLYNGAFKITDWVHSASLKMQKNETYWNRQTIRLNGIDADYITADTRARLNLFIDDEIAYTQLDGETYKDALKNQFRIRPFATGSVYFLEYNYRPERITSNLKLRQAIQAAFDPDEFVNKVLQTPGNLPGASLFPSWIKGVNKTFREEYPAKVLRPDLARAKRLLAEAKAELGVEQIPPLVLLVSDSPTATKQAEYTQGMLKTKLNLDIKIDVQTFKQRLAKMTEGDFDIVGAGWGPDFDDIMTFGDLFASWNLNNRGRYNNPEYDRLVRIAMNSSDPTTRMEAMAGIQTLVYDDAIILPMYEQGVIYIQHPKIKGLRRTVIGSDPDFTHARIVP
;
A
#
# COMPACT_ATOMS: atom_id res chain seq x y z
N MET A 1 11.84 -4.48 -26.90
CA MET A 1 11.13 -3.38 -26.20
C MET A 1 11.40 -2.10 -26.95
N THR A 2 10.35 -1.39 -27.32
CA THR A 2 10.37 -0.13 -28.07
C THR A 2 9.47 0.90 -27.41
N ALA A 3 9.51 2.15 -27.87
CA ALA A 3 8.60 3.21 -27.41
C ALA A 3 7.12 2.85 -27.63
N HIS A 4 6.80 2.06 -28.64
CA HIS A 4 5.45 1.57 -28.92
C HIS A 4 4.87 0.70 -27.80
N ASP A 5 5.72 -0.06 -27.10
CA ASP A 5 5.29 -0.90 -25.97
C ASP A 5 4.82 -0.06 -24.77
N PHE A 6 5.41 1.13 -24.58
CA PHE A 6 4.94 2.10 -23.57
C PHE A 6 3.62 2.77 -23.99
N VAL A 7 3.50 3.15 -25.26
CA VAL A 7 2.25 3.74 -25.79
C VAL A 7 1.10 2.77 -25.60
N PHE A 8 1.30 1.50 -25.95
CA PHE A 8 0.29 0.47 -25.74
C PHE A 8 -0.04 0.29 -24.25
N ALA A 9 0.96 0.13 -23.40
CA ALA A 9 0.77 -0.10 -21.97
C ALA A 9 -0.03 1.01 -21.30
N TRP A 10 0.31 2.28 -21.55
CA TRP A 10 -0.35 3.42 -20.92
C TRP A 10 -1.77 3.62 -21.46
N ARG A 11 -1.99 3.41 -22.75
CA ARG A 11 -3.34 3.40 -23.33
C ARG A 11 -4.19 2.31 -22.71
N ASN A 12 -3.66 1.10 -22.59
CA ASN A 12 -4.37 -0.02 -21.96
C ASN A 12 -4.70 0.26 -20.50
N ALA A 13 -3.79 0.90 -19.75
CA ALA A 13 -4.03 1.23 -18.33
C ALA A 13 -5.13 2.26 -18.11
N VAL A 14 -5.35 3.21 -19.04
CA VAL A 14 -6.42 4.22 -18.94
C VAL A 14 -7.69 3.84 -19.69
N ASP A 15 -7.70 2.74 -20.45
CA ASP A 15 -8.90 2.27 -21.13
C ASP A 15 -9.97 1.87 -20.11
N PRO A 16 -11.19 2.47 -20.16
CA PRO A 16 -12.28 2.07 -19.26
C PRO A 16 -12.59 0.58 -19.29
N LYS A 17 -12.37 -0.08 -20.44
CA LYS A 17 -12.61 -1.53 -20.60
C LYS A 17 -11.63 -2.38 -19.79
N THR A 18 -10.42 -1.90 -19.56
CA THR A 18 -9.42 -2.58 -18.72
C THR A 18 -9.82 -2.51 -17.24
N ALA A 19 -10.59 -1.49 -16.85
CA ALA A 19 -11.05 -1.25 -15.48
C ALA A 19 -9.88 -1.26 -14.46
N SER A 20 -8.73 -0.70 -14.86
CA SER A 20 -7.54 -0.65 -14.03
C SER A 20 -7.77 0.23 -12.79
N GLU A 21 -7.63 -0.32 -11.60
CA GLU A 21 -7.71 0.44 -10.35
C GLU A 21 -6.60 1.48 -10.20
N TYR A 22 -5.53 1.36 -11.01
CA TYR A 22 -4.38 2.26 -11.03
C TYR A 22 -4.36 3.22 -12.24
N ALA A 23 -5.45 3.36 -12.98
CA ALA A 23 -5.54 4.32 -14.09
C ALA A 23 -5.22 5.76 -13.66
N PHE A 24 -5.59 6.14 -12.42
CA PHE A 24 -5.37 7.48 -11.84
C PHE A 24 -3.88 7.88 -11.79
N ILE A 25 -2.95 6.93 -11.72
CA ILE A 25 -1.51 7.19 -11.76
C ILE A 25 -1.11 7.95 -13.04
N LEU A 26 -1.82 7.73 -14.14
CA LEU A 26 -1.56 8.36 -15.42
C LEU A 26 -2.35 9.67 -15.64
N TYR A 27 -3.18 10.12 -14.71
CA TYR A 27 -3.94 11.38 -14.85
C TYR A 27 -3.09 12.66 -15.02
N PRO A 28 -1.80 12.70 -14.64
CA PRO A 28 -0.92 13.78 -15.07
C PRO A 28 -0.69 13.85 -16.59
N VAL A 29 -0.89 12.75 -17.33
CA VAL A 29 -0.76 12.71 -18.79
C VAL A 29 -2.00 13.34 -19.43
N LYS A 30 -1.79 14.15 -20.45
CA LYS A 30 -2.87 14.87 -21.14
C LYS A 30 -4.00 13.93 -21.56
N ASN A 31 -5.23 14.32 -21.26
CA ASN A 31 -6.47 13.60 -21.55
C ASN A 31 -6.68 12.26 -20.80
N ALA A 32 -5.74 11.81 -19.97
CA ALA A 32 -5.82 10.47 -19.34
C ALA A 32 -7.08 10.30 -18.47
N GLU A 33 -7.42 11.30 -17.63
CA GLU A 33 -8.62 11.26 -16.79
C GLU A 33 -9.91 11.22 -17.63
N ALA A 34 -10.02 12.08 -18.66
CA ALA A 34 -11.20 12.13 -19.53
C ALA A 34 -11.38 10.84 -20.34
N ILE A 35 -10.28 10.21 -20.78
CA ILE A 35 -10.31 8.91 -21.45
C ILE A 35 -10.78 7.82 -20.49
N ASN A 36 -10.24 7.79 -19.28
CA ASN A 36 -10.60 6.78 -18.29
C ASN A 36 -12.07 6.89 -17.85
N GLN A 37 -12.65 8.10 -17.91
CA GLN A 37 -14.08 8.35 -17.69
C GLN A 37 -14.95 8.06 -18.92
N GLY A 38 -14.36 7.67 -20.06
CA GLY A 38 -15.08 7.38 -21.30
C GLY A 38 -15.49 8.60 -22.12
N ASN A 39 -14.98 9.80 -21.78
CA ASN A 39 -15.34 11.06 -22.42
C ASN A 39 -14.51 11.37 -23.69
N LEU A 40 -13.37 10.73 -23.86
CA LEU A 40 -12.49 10.89 -25.01
C LEU A 40 -11.99 9.54 -25.53
N PRO A 41 -11.64 9.44 -26.82
CA PRO A 41 -11.07 8.21 -27.38
C PRO A 41 -9.64 7.98 -26.87
N ILE A 42 -9.26 6.71 -26.74
CA ILE A 42 -7.95 6.28 -26.22
C ILE A 42 -6.76 6.79 -27.04
N THR A 43 -7.00 7.11 -28.33
CA THR A 43 -5.99 7.67 -29.24
C THR A 43 -5.54 9.08 -28.86
N ASP A 44 -6.35 9.80 -28.09
CA ASP A 44 -6.11 11.19 -27.71
C ASP A 44 -5.24 11.30 -26.44
N LEU A 45 -4.81 10.17 -25.87
CA LEU A 45 -3.85 10.17 -24.76
C LEU A 45 -2.56 10.87 -25.16
N GLY A 46 -2.07 11.76 -24.30
CA GLY A 46 -0.87 12.57 -24.54
C GLY A 46 0.44 11.76 -24.52
N ILE A 47 0.49 10.63 -25.24
CA ILE A 47 1.67 9.78 -25.40
C ILE A 47 1.82 9.33 -26.85
N ARG A 48 3.02 9.44 -27.39
CA ARG A 48 3.34 8.94 -28.73
C ARG A 48 4.77 8.46 -28.87
N ALA A 49 4.99 7.43 -29.67
CA ALA A 49 6.30 7.03 -30.12
C ALA A 49 6.65 7.88 -31.37
N LEU A 50 7.74 8.61 -31.31
CA LEU A 50 8.27 9.36 -32.46
C LEU A 50 9.04 8.41 -33.39
N ASP A 51 9.70 7.43 -32.79
CA ASP A 51 10.40 6.31 -33.42
C ASP A 51 10.47 5.15 -32.39
N ASP A 52 11.19 4.07 -32.72
CA ASP A 52 11.33 2.89 -31.85
C ASP A 52 11.99 3.19 -30.49
N HIS A 53 12.74 4.29 -30.38
CA HIS A 53 13.56 4.61 -29.21
C HIS A 53 13.17 5.93 -28.53
N THR A 54 12.28 6.71 -29.14
CA THR A 54 11.89 8.03 -28.65
C THR A 54 10.41 8.06 -28.30
N LEU A 55 10.14 8.23 -26.99
CA LEU A 55 8.81 8.39 -26.44
C LEU A 55 8.58 9.86 -26.09
N GLU A 56 7.52 10.45 -26.60
CA GLU A 56 7.08 11.77 -26.23
C GLU A 56 5.83 11.68 -25.33
N VAL A 57 5.85 12.40 -24.21
CA VAL A 57 4.72 12.49 -23.29
C VAL A 57 4.34 13.95 -23.08
N THR A 58 3.08 14.29 -23.33
CA THR A 58 2.50 15.58 -23.04
C THR A 58 1.72 15.49 -21.73
N LEU A 59 2.01 16.37 -20.78
CA LEU A 59 1.31 16.42 -19.51
C LEU A 59 0.09 17.33 -19.60
N GLU A 60 -0.96 17.03 -18.84
CA GLU A 60 -2.15 17.87 -18.68
C GLU A 60 -1.80 19.19 -18.00
N ARG A 61 -0.82 19.13 -17.09
CA ARG A 61 -0.34 20.25 -16.26
C ARG A 61 1.10 20.00 -15.80
N PRO A 62 1.84 21.04 -15.40
CA PRO A 62 3.15 20.87 -14.79
C PRO A 62 3.05 19.96 -13.55
N THR A 63 3.73 18.81 -13.58
CA THR A 63 3.69 17.80 -12.52
C THR A 63 5.11 17.51 -12.05
N GLY A 64 5.52 18.11 -10.92
CA GLY A 64 6.91 18.02 -10.43
C GLY A 64 7.37 16.60 -10.02
N TYR A 65 6.44 15.70 -9.75
CA TYR A 65 6.72 14.31 -9.38
C TYR A 65 6.58 13.31 -10.56
N PHE A 66 6.28 13.77 -11.78
CA PHE A 66 6.00 12.89 -12.91
C PHE A 66 7.13 11.89 -13.19
N MET A 67 8.39 12.35 -13.18
CA MET A 67 9.53 11.46 -13.40
C MET A 67 9.68 10.39 -12.33
N LYS A 68 9.29 10.66 -11.08
CA LYS A 68 9.28 9.66 -10.00
C LYS A 68 8.15 8.64 -10.18
N LEU A 69 7.01 9.11 -10.67
CA LEU A 69 5.86 8.27 -10.98
C LEU A 69 6.16 7.26 -12.09
N THR A 70 6.99 7.61 -13.09
CA THR A 70 7.35 6.69 -14.18
C THR A 70 8.22 5.50 -13.75
N ALA A 71 8.66 5.45 -12.50
CA ALA A 71 9.31 4.28 -11.91
C ALA A 71 8.32 3.24 -11.35
N PHE A 72 7.04 3.57 -11.29
CA PHE A 72 6.01 2.66 -10.77
C PHE A 72 5.53 1.66 -11.83
N VAL A 73 5.20 0.45 -11.41
CA VAL A 73 4.92 -0.69 -12.29
C VAL A 73 3.82 -0.44 -13.34
N THR A 74 2.81 0.37 -13.04
CA THR A 74 1.74 0.73 -13.99
C THR A 74 2.27 1.41 -15.26
N THR A 75 3.44 2.04 -15.19
CA THR A 75 4.06 2.72 -16.33
C THR A 75 5.01 1.84 -17.14
N PHE A 76 5.21 0.58 -16.74
CA PHE A 76 6.13 -0.34 -17.41
C PHE A 76 5.59 -0.74 -18.78
N PRO A 77 6.50 -1.00 -19.75
CA PRO A 77 6.10 -1.34 -21.11
C PRO A 77 5.45 -2.72 -21.19
N VAL A 78 4.44 -2.84 -22.03
CA VAL A 78 3.76 -4.10 -22.35
C VAL A 78 3.81 -4.30 -23.87
N GLN A 79 4.32 -5.43 -24.30
CA GLN A 79 4.41 -5.75 -25.73
C GLN A 79 3.02 -6.16 -26.26
N GLU A 80 2.45 -5.33 -27.14
CA GLU A 80 1.06 -5.44 -27.60
C GLU A 80 0.73 -6.80 -28.24
N ARG A 81 1.58 -7.27 -29.18
CA ARG A 81 1.34 -8.54 -29.88
C ARG A 81 1.26 -9.72 -28.90
N PHE A 82 2.17 -9.76 -27.93
CA PHE A 82 2.16 -10.81 -26.93
C PHE A 82 0.95 -10.67 -26.01
N TYR A 83 0.67 -9.47 -25.50
CA TYR A 83 -0.51 -9.21 -24.66
C TYR A 83 -1.79 -9.72 -25.33
N ARG A 84 -2.03 -9.35 -26.60
CA ARG A 84 -3.19 -9.79 -27.36
C ARG A 84 -3.23 -11.29 -27.64
N SER A 85 -2.08 -11.97 -27.65
CA SER A 85 -2.02 -13.44 -27.84
C SER A 85 -2.41 -14.24 -26.60
N VAL A 86 -2.33 -13.64 -25.41
CA VAL A 86 -2.63 -14.30 -24.13
C VAL A 86 -3.84 -13.70 -23.43
N GLU A 87 -4.24 -12.46 -23.79
CA GLU A 87 -5.41 -11.71 -23.30
C GLU A 87 -5.68 -11.84 -21.79
N ALA A 88 -6.78 -12.48 -21.42
CA ALA A 88 -7.21 -12.63 -20.02
C ALA A 88 -6.22 -13.45 -19.16
N SER A 89 -5.30 -14.19 -19.76
CA SER A 89 -4.27 -14.95 -19.05
C SER A 89 -2.95 -14.17 -18.89
N TYR A 90 -2.87 -12.92 -19.35
CA TYR A 90 -1.66 -12.10 -19.19
C TYR A 90 -1.27 -12.01 -17.69
N ALA A 91 0.00 -12.31 -17.41
CA ALA A 91 0.59 -12.35 -16.07
C ALA A 91 -0.05 -13.36 -15.10
N ALA A 92 -0.89 -14.28 -15.58
CA ALA A 92 -1.47 -15.33 -14.73
C ALA A 92 -0.48 -16.46 -14.42
N ASP A 93 0.56 -16.62 -15.22
CA ASP A 93 1.58 -17.66 -15.03
C ASP A 93 2.93 -17.21 -15.64
N ALA A 94 4.03 -17.92 -15.34
CA ALA A 94 5.37 -17.64 -15.82
C ALA A 94 5.45 -17.56 -17.36
N SER A 95 4.74 -18.44 -18.08
CA SER A 95 4.69 -18.48 -19.54
C SER A 95 3.82 -17.39 -20.16
N GLN A 96 3.01 -16.70 -19.35
CA GLN A 96 2.06 -15.66 -19.79
C GLN A 96 2.62 -14.24 -19.59
N MET A 97 3.94 -14.11 -19.49
CA MET A 97 4.66 -12.84 -19.33
C MET A 97 5.89 -12.77 -20.22
N LEU A 98 6.28 -11.55 -20.62
CA LEU A 98 7.59 -11.24 -21.17
C LEU A 98 8.42 -10.49 -20.12
N TYR A 99 9.72 -10.71 -20.16
CA TYR A 99 10.64 -10.23 -19.14
C TYR A 99 11.71 -9.33 -19.72
N ASN A 100 11.92 -8.16 -19.15
CA ASN A 100 13.01 -7.24 -19.46
C ASN A 100 13.88 -6.90 -18.23
N GLY A 101 13.57 -7.46 -17.05
CA GLY A 101 14.31 -7.29 -15.80
C GLY A 101 15.53 -8.21 -15.70
N ALA A 102 16.27 -8.08 -14.59
CA ALA A 102 17.48 -8.85 -14.30
C ALA A 102 17.25 -10.37 -14.17
N PHE A 103 16.06 -10.74 -13.73
CA PHE A 103 15.62 -12.13 -13.58
C PHE A 103 14.31 -12.36 -14.32
N LYS A 104 14.06 -13.58 -14.71
CA LYS A 104 12.81 -14.05 -15.31
C LYS A 104 12.27 -15.23 -14.51
N ILE A 105 10.97 -15.30 -14.31
CA ILE A 105 10.31 -16.44 -13.66
C ILE A 105 10.39 -17.63 -14.64
N THR A 106 10.86 -18.75 -14.15
CA THR A 106 10.99 -19.99 -14.95
C THR A 106 10.03 -21.07 -14.49
N ASP A 107 9.65 -21.04 -13.22
CA ASP A 107 8.68 -21.95 -12.63
C ASP A 107 7.86 -21.21 -11.56
N TRP A 108 6.55 -21.41 -11.57
CA TRP A 108 5.64 -20.82 -10.60
C TRP A 108 4.52 -21.79 -10.24
N VAL A 109 4.67 -22.42 -9.08
CA VAL A 109 3.62 -23.22 -8.49
C VAL A 109 2.85 -22.34 -7.51
N HIS A 110 1.65 -21.94 -7.89
CA HIS A 110 0.85 -20.98 -7.12
C HIS A 110 0.67 -21.44 -5.68
N SER A 111 0.88 -20.52 -4.74
CA SER A 111 0.83 -20.76 -3.28
C SER A 111 1.86 -21.74 -2.72
N ALA A 112 2.79 -22.24 -3.51
CA ALA A 112 3.79 -23.21 -3.08
C ALA A 112 5.23 -22.76 -3.32
N SER A 113 5.62 -22.46 -4.56
CA SER A 113 6.99 -22.08 -4.90
C SER A 113 7.10 -21.17 -6.11
N LEU A 114 8.24 -20.47 -6.21
CA LEU A 114 8.56 -19.64 -7.37
C LEU A 114 10.06 -19.71 -7.62
N LYS A 115 10.45 -19.95 -8.88
CA LYS A 115 11.86 -19.96 -9.30
C LYS A 115 12.11 -18.91 -10.35
N MET A 116 13.21 -18.20 -10.18
CA MET A 116 13.68 -17.21 -11.13
C MET A 116 15.11 -17.52 -11.56
N GLN A 117 15.40 -17.28 -12.82
CA GLN A 117 16.74 -17.41 -13.37
C GLN A 117 17.23 -16.06 -13.89
N LYS A 118 18.55 -15.87 -13.92
CA LYS A 118 19.20 -14.73 -14.53
C LYS A 118 18.72 -14.56 -15.96
N ASN A 119 18.36 -13.34 -16.31
CA ASN A 119 17.95 -13.00 -17.68
C ASN A 119 19.16 -12.62 -18.52
N GLU A 120 19.58 -13.52 -19.40
CA GLU A 120 20.76 -13.31 -20.26
C GLU A 120 20.54 -12.21 -21.33
N THR A 121 19.30 -11.77 -21.53
CA THR A 121 18.97 -10.65 -22.43
C THR A 121 18.83 -9.31 -21.70
N TYR A 122 18.99 -9.29 -20.38
CA TYR A 122 18.95 -8.06 -19.59
C TYR A 122 20.09 -7.11 -20.01
N TRP A 123 19.77 -5.84 -20.21
CA TRP A 123 20.73 -4.85 -20.74
C TRP A 123 22.01 -4.74 -19.90
N ASN A 124 21.89 -4.92 -18.56
CA ASN A 124 23.03 -4.83 -17.63
C ASN A 124 23.37 -6.20 -17.00
N ARG A 125 23.18 -7.30 -17.74
CA ARG A 125 23.39 -8.68 -17.25
C ARG A 125 24.78 -8.94 -16.66
N GLN A 126 25.81 -8.20 -17.11
CA GLN A 126 27.19 -8.37 -16.63
C GLN A 126 27.35 -8.01 -15.15
N THR A 127 26.48 -7.17 -14.59
CA THR A 127 26.50 -6.80 -13.17
C THR A 127 25.79 -7.82 -12.27
N ILE A 128 24.94 -8.68 -12.85
CA ILE A 128 24.17 -9.68 -12.12
C ILE A 128 25.07 -10.84 -11.74
N ARG A 129 25.17 -11.12 -10.43
CA ARG A 129 26.06 -12.12 -9.84
C ARG A 129 25.36 -13.41 -9.43
N LEU A 130 24.04 -13.37 -9.19
CA LEU A 130 23.24 -14.56 -8.92
C LEU A 130 22.82 -15.22 -10.23
N ASN A 131 22.87 -16.55 -10.26
CA ASN A 131 22.36 -17.33 -11.40
C ASN A 131 20.84 -17.49 -11.35
N GLY A 132 20.26 -17.50 -10.13
CA GLY A 132 18.84 -17.62 -9.90
C GLY A 132 18.45 -17.25 -8.47
N ILE A 133 17.15 -17.28 -8.21
CA ILE A 133 16.52 -17.04 -6.91
C ILE A 133 15.40 -18.06 -6.80
N ASP A 134 15.48 -18.91 -5.77
CA ASP A 134 14.49 -19.92 -5.47
C ASP A 134 13.70 -19.52 -4.22
N ALA A 135 12.40 -19.47 -4.33
CA ALA A 135 11.44 -19.33 -3.24
C ALA A 135 10.64 -20.65 -3.15
N ASP A 136 11.30 -21.69 -2.63
CA ASP A 136 10.74 -23.05 -2.56
C ASP A 136 9.64 -23.19 -1.50
N TYR A 137 9.51 -22.21 -0.60
CA TYR A 137 8.55 -22.21 0.49
C TYR A 137 7.79 -20.89 0.55
N ILE A 138 6.53 -20.89 0.12
CA ILE A 138 5.64 -19.73 0.23
C ILE A 138 4.72 -19.92 1.42
N THR A 139 5.01 -19.21 2.51
CA THR A 139 4.19 -19.23 3.74
C THR A 139 4.15 -17.86 4.42
N ALA A 140 3.00 -17.49 4.99
CA ALA A 140 2.83 -16.31 5.82
C ALA A 140 3.28 -16.54 7.28
N ASP A 141 3.49 -17.80 7.69
CA ASP A 141 3.89 -18.16 9.04
C ASP A 141 5.37 -17.81 9.29
N THR A 142 5.58 -16.79 10.13
CA THR A 142 6.92 -16.30 10.48
C THR A 142 7.72 -17.32 11.29
N ARG A 143 7.04 -18.16 12.07
CA ARG A 143 7.68 -19.24 12.83
C ARG A 143 8.22 -20.32 11.91
N ALA A 144 7.42 -20.76 10.96
CA ALA A 144 7.86 -21.72 9.94
C ALA A 144 9.07 -21.18 9.16
N ARG A 145 9.04 -19.94 8.73
CA ARG A 145 10.16 -19.30 8.03
C ARG A 145 11.42 -19.18 8.89
N LEU A 146 11.29 -18.88 10.19
CA LEU A 146 12.44 -18.86 11.08
C LEU A 146 13.09 -20.24 11.21
N ASN A 147 12.28 -21.29 11.32
CA ASN A 147 12.79 -22.67 11.37
C ASN A 147 13.54 -23.04 10.07
N LEU A 148 12.96 -22.75 8.90
CA LEU A 148 13.64 -22.95 7.61
C LEU A 148 14.98 -22.19 7.53
N PHE A 149 15.06 -20.99 8.11
CA PHE A 149 16.32 -20.23 8.18
C PHE A 149 17.34 -20.89 9.13
N ILE A 150 16.89 -21.40 10.27
CA ILE A 150 17.75 -22.12 11.24
C ILE A 150 18.31 -23.41 10.62
N ASP A 151 17.49 -24.10 9.83
CA ASP A 151 17.84 -25.36 9.15
C ASP A 151 18.65 -25.12 7.84
N ASP A 152 19.04 -23.84 7.55
CA ASP A 152 19.79 -23.40 6.37
C ASP A 152 19.08 -23.67 5.02
N GLU A 153 17.76 -23.87 5.05
CA GLU A 153 16.92 -24.10 3.87
C GLU A 153 16.60 -22.79 3.12
N ILE A 154 16.56 -21.65 3.84
CA ILE A 154 16.38 -20.32 3.24
C ILE A 154 17.44 -19.33 3.72
N ALA A 155 17.84 -18.46 2.83
CA ALA A 155 18.95 -17.53 3.08
C ALA A 155 18.50 -16.14 3.63
N TYR A 156 17.20 -15.89 3.73
CA TYR A 156 16.61 -14.62 4.15
C TYR A 156 15.20 -14.83 4.70
N THR A 157 14.87 -14.18 5.82
CA THR A 157 13.49 -14.12 6.31
C THR A 157 13.22 -12.87 7.12
N GLN A 158 11.96 -12.42 7.09
CA GLN A 158 11.44 -11.40 8.00
C GLN A 158 10.98 -12.06 9.31
N LEU A 159 11.03 -11.26 10.37
CA LEU A 159 10.63 -11.66 11.72
C LEU A 159 9.46 -10.79 12.18
N ASP A 160 8.69 -11.33 13.14
CA ASP A 160 7.73 -10.58 13.93
C ASP A 160 8.20 -10.41 15.39
N GLY A 161 7.35 -9.84 16.26
CA GLY A 161 7.70 -9.61 17.66
C GLY A 161 7.97 -10.88 18.49
N GLU A 162 7.48 -12.05 18.05
CA GLU A 162 7.73 -13.32 18.72
C GLU A 162 9.00 -13.97 18.21
N THR A 163 9.11 -14.14 16.91
CA THR A 163 10.28 -14.75 16.25
C THR A 163 11.54 -13.89 16.42
N TYR A 164 11.41 -12.57 16.61
CA TYR A 164 12.51 -11.69 16.98
C TYR A 164 13.24 -12.15 18.26
N LYS A 165 12.48 -12.52 19.30
CA LYS A 165 13.05 -12.96 20.58
C LYS A 165 13.87 -14.24 20.41
N ASP A 166 13.41 -15.15 19.57
CA ASP A 166 14.13 -16.39 19.30
C ASP A 166 15.34 -16.19 18.39
N ALA A 167 15.23 -15.28 17.42
CA ALA A 167 16.39 -14.90 16.60
C ALA A 167 17.52 -14.28 17.45
N LEU A 168 17.18 -13.49 18.48
CA LEU A 168 18.16 -12.96 19.44
C LEU A 168 18.80 -14.06 20.27
N LYS A 169 18.02 -15.05 20.76
CA LYS A 169 18.56 -16.21 21.49
C LYS A 169 19.55 -17.03 20.64
N ASN A 170 19.27 -17.13 19.34
CA ASN A 170 20.15 -17.80 18.37
C ASN A 170 21.31 -16.90 17.91
N GLN A 171 21.46 -15.71 18.48
CA GLN A 171 22.53 -14.74 18.18
C GLN A 171 22.57 -14.32 16.70
N PHE A 172 21.44 -14.36 15.99
CA PHE A 172 21.36 -13.88 14.63
C PHE A 172 21.47 -12.35 14.57
N ARG A 173 22.13 -11.86 13.54
CA ARG A 173 22.25 -10.43 13.30
C ARG A 173 20.93 -9.86 12.80
N ILE A 174 20.21 -9.17 13.67
CA ILE A 174 18.96 -8.49 13.34
C ILE A 174 19.23 -7.23 12.50
N ARG A 175 18.43 -7.04 11.46
CA ARG A 175 18.48 -5.89 10.56
C ARG A 175 17.13 -5.20 10.55
N PRO A 176 17.02 -3.96 11.07
CA PRO A 176 15.79 -3.18 10.96
C PRO A 176 15.69 -2.52 9.59
N PHE A 177 14.46 -2.32 9.14
CA PHE A 177 14.14 -1.58 7.94
C PHE A 177 12.76 -0.93 8.07
N ALA A 178 12.65 0.39 7.76
CA ALA A 178 11.37 1.08 7.68
C ALA A 178 10.80 0.90 6.27
N THR A 179 9.63 0.28 6.14
CA THR A 179 9.03 0.00 4.83
C THR A 179 8.42 1.24 4.18
N GLY A 180 8.23 2.30 4.94
CA GLY A 180 7.55 3.50 4.48
C GLY A 180 6.03 3.40 4.45
N SER A 181 5.47 2.26 4.82
CA SER A 181 4.03 1.98 4.80
C SER A 181 3.35 2.43 6.08
N VAL A 182 2.08 2.85 5.94
CA VAL A 182 1.17 3.12 7.06
C VAL A 182 0.07 2.07 7.09
N TYR A 183 -0.32 1.65 8.29
CA TYR A 183 -1.43 0.74 8.52
C TYR A 183 -2.51 1.41 9.35
N PHE A 184 -3.75 1.16 8.98
CA PHE A 184 -4.91 1.84 9.55
C PHE A 184 -6.16 0.97 9.48
N LEU A 185 -7.18 1.34 10.26
CA LEU A 185 -8.54 0.91 10.00
C LEU A 185 -9.20 1.92 9.07
N GLU A 186 -9.75 1.45 7.97
CA GLU A 186 -10.58 2.20 7.03
C GLU A 186 -12.04 1.90 7.30
N TYR A 187 -12.91 2.89 7.15
CA TYR A 187 -14.33 2.78 7.38
C TYR A 187 -15.13 2.75 6.08
N ASN A 188 -16.31 2.16 6.12
CA ASN A 188 -17.26 2.21 5.02
C ASN A 188 -18.18 3.41 5.17
N TYR A 189 -18.15 4.31 4.19
CA TYR A 189 -18.89 5.58 4.19
C TYR A 189 -20.19 5.52 3.39
N ARG A 190 -20.57 4.36 2.86
CA ARG A 190 -21.85 4.22 2.17
C ARG A 190 -23.00 4.56 3.11
N PRO A 191 -24.07 5.25 2.63
CA PRO A 191 -25.14 5.74 3.50
C PRO A 191 -25.84 4.66 4.32
N GLU A 192 -25.88 3.43 3.81
CA GLU A 192 -26.46 2.27 4.49
C GLU A 192 -25.57 1.67 5.58
N ARG A 193 -24.30 2.10 5.67
CA ARG A 193 -23.36 1.61 6.67
C ARG A 193 -23.33 2.52 7.90
N ILE A 194 -23.42 1.92 9.06
CA ILE A 194 -23.45 2.65 10.33
C ILE A 194 -22.15 3.42 10.59
N THR A 195 -21.04 2.95 10.02
CA THR A 195 -19.73 3.61 10.09
C THR A 195 -19.64 4.89 9.24
N SER A 196 -20.67 5.22 8.45
CA SER A 196 -20.80 6.55 7.84
C SER A 196 -21.01 7.66 8.91
N ASN A 197 -21.49 7.30 10.12
CA ASN A 197 -21.67 8.25 11.21
C ASN A 197 -20.31 8.73 11.76
N LEU A 198 -20.09 10.04 11.74
CA LEU A 198 -18.83 10.67 12.17
C LEU A 198 -18.56 10.45 13.66
N LYS A 199 -19.58 10.57 14.51
CA LYS A 199 -19.41 10.42 15.96
C LYS A 199 -18.99 9.02 16.35
N LEU A 200 -19.49 7.99 15.65
CA LEU A 200 -19.08 6.61 15.86
C LEU A 200 -17.59 6.42 15.52
N ARG A 201 -17.13 6.93 14.38
CA ARG A 201 -15.72 6.85 14.01
C ARG A 201 -14.82 7.61 14.98
N GLN A 202 -15.22 8.82 15.38
CA GLN A 202 -14.49 9.62 16.37
C GLN A 202 -14.48 8.95 17.76
N ALA A 203 -15.55 8.21 18.14
CA ALA A 203 -15.58 7.44 19.37
C ALA A 203 -14.55 6.31 19.35
N ILE A 204 -14.47 5.56 18.24
CA ILE A 204 -13.46 4.53 18.03
C ILE A 204 -12.04 5.12 18.06
N GLN A 205 -11.83 6.26 17.39
CA GLN A 205 -10.56 6.98 17.38
C GLN A 205 -10.14 7.40 18.80
N ALA A 206 -11.05 7.95 19.60
CA ALA A 206 -10.75 8.39 20.95
C ALA A 206 -10.54 7.24 21.96
N ALA A 207 -10.96 6.01 21.63
CA ALA A 207 -10.74 4.83 22.46
C ALA A 207 -9.39 4.16 22.19
N PHE A 208 -8.77 4.39 21.03
CA PHE A 208 -7.56 3.72 20.59
C PHE A 208 -6.29 4.36 21.17
N ASP A 209 -5.34 3.51 21.54
CA ASP A 209 -4.01 3.89 22.00
C ASP A 209 -2.94 3.32 21.04
N PRO A 210 -2.36 4.15 20.15
CA PRO A 210 -1.38 3.67 19.20
C PRO A 210 -0.06 3.25 19.86
N ASP A 211 0.33 3.86 20.99
CA ASP A 211 1.52 3.46 21.75
C ASP A 211 1.33 2.08 22.40
N GLU A 212 0.19 1.84 23.00
CA GLU A 212 -0.17 0.52 23.54
C GLU A 212 -0.16 -0.54 22.44
N PHE A 213 -0.76 -0.23 21.30
CA PHE A 213 -0.86 -1.14 20.17
C PHE A 213 0.51 -1.56 19.64
N VAL A 214 1.40 -0.61 19.40
CA VAL A 214 2.76 -0.90 18.88
C VAL A 214 3.59 -1.66 19.93
N ASN A 215 3.59 -1.20 21.18
CA ASN A 215 4.52 -1.70 22.19
C ASN A 215 4.06 -2.98 22.87
N LYS A 216 2.73 -3.24 22.97
CA LYS A 216 2.19 -4.41 23.68
C LYS A 216 1.59 -5.46 22.74
N VAL A 217 1.06 -5.05 21.57
CA VAL A 217 0.42 -5.98 20.64
C VAL A 217 1.38 -6.41 19.53
N LEU A 218 1.95 -5.47 18.77
CA LEU A 218 2.87 -5.79 17.68
C LEU A 218 4.22 -6.27 18.19
N GLN A 219 4.82 -5.55 19.12
CA GLN A 219 6.12 -5.84 19.73
C GLN A 219 7.26 -6.01 18.70
N THR A 220 7.07 -5.57 17.47
CA THR A 220 8.08 -5.65 16.42
C THR A 220 8.92 -4.36 16.46
N PRO A 221 10.24 -4.45 16.69
CA PRO A 221 11.11 -3.29 16.68
C PRO A 221 11.06 -2.53 15.35
N GLY A 222 11.02 -1.20 15.42
CA GLY A 222 10.98 -0.33 14.25
C GLY A 222 9.57 0.10 13.84
N ASN A 223 8.50 -0.53 14.34
CA ASN A 223 7.16 0.02 14.22
C ASN A 223 7.05 1.33 15.00
N LEU A 224 6.40 2.34 14.43
CA LEU A 224 6.10 3.60 15.09
C LEU A 224 4.58 3.73 15.31
N PRO A 225 4.13 4.33 16.42
CA PRO A 225 2.72 4.60 16.66
C PRO A 225 2.10 5.41 15.50
N GLY A 226 0.90 5.04 15.09
CA GLY A 226 0.18 5.72 14.02
C GLY A 226 -0.21 7.14 14.42
N ALA A 227 0.09 8.11 13.59
CA ALA A 227 -0.21 9.51 13.83
C ALA A 227 -1.01 10.16 12.71
N SER A 228 -0.82 9.71 11.47
CA SER A 228 -1.40 10.33 10.28
C SER A 228 -1.47 9.32 9.13
N LEU A 229 -2.10 9.71 8.03
CA LEU A 229 -1.99 9.04 6.74
C LEU A 229 -0.58 9.17 6.16
N PHE A 230 0.13 10.26 6.49
CA PHE A 230 1.46 10.56 5.96
C PHE A 230 2.53 10.00 6.90
N PRO A 231 3.40 9.07 6.45
CA PRO A 231 4.46 8.51 7.27
C PRO A 231 5.57 9.52 7.59
N SER A 232 6.32 9.26 8.65
CA SER A 232 7.32 10.17 9.21
C SER A 232 8.49 10.50 8.28
N TRP A 233 8.80 9.63 7.32
CA TRP A 233 9.92 9.80 6.38
C TRP A 233 9.62 10.72 5.19
N ILE A 234 8.33 11.02 4.91
CA ILE A 234 7.95 11.86 3.77
C ILE A 234 8.61 13.22 3.86
N LYS A 235 9.20 13.64 2.75
CA LYS A 235 9.83 14.95 2.63
C LYS A 235 8.77 16.05 2.53
N GLY A 236 8.98 17.12 3.30
CA GLY A 236 8.29 18.39 3.13
C GLY A 236 9.06 19.30 2.18
N VAL A 237 9.05 20.61 2.45
CA VAL A 237 9.79 21.59 1.65
C VAL A 237 11.28 21.60 2.03
N ASN A 238 11.61 21.71 3.32
CA ASN A 238 12.99 21.84 3.83
C ASN A 238 13.35 20.70 4.81
N LYS A 239 12.36 20.10 5.46
CA LYS A 239 12.50 19.01 6.44
C LYS A 239 11.58 17.87 6.05
N THR A 240 11.30 16.95 6.99
CA THR A 240 10.20 16.02 6.79
C THR A 240 8.86 16.75 6.89
N PHE A 241 7.86 16.25 6.15
CA PHE A 241 6.52 16.83 6.18
C PHE A 241 5.96 16.92 7.62
N ARG A 242 6.19 15.89 8.43
CA ARG A 242 5.72 15.84 9.83
C ARG A 242 6.40 16.87 10.74
N GLU A 243 7.66 17.24 10.46
CA GLU A 243 8.35 18.30 11.22
C GLU A 243 7.84 19.70 10.83
N GLU A 244 7.45 19.92 9.57
CA GLU A 244 6.92 21.19 9.10
C GLU A 244 5.41 21.35 9.42
N TYR A 245 4.67 20.25 9.35
CA TYR A 245 3.22 20.19 9.58
C TYR A 245 2.88 19.05 10.57
N PRO A 246 3.07 19.27 11.88
CA PRO A 246 2.82 18.24 12.89
C PRO A 246 1.38 17.75 12.87
N ALA A 247 1.18 16.44 12.87
CA ALA A 247 -0.13 15.84 12.98
C ALA A 247 -0.73 16.04 14.38
N LYS A 248 -2.05 16.11 14.48
CA LYS A 248 -2.74 16.05 15.76
C LYS A 248 -2.46 14.69 16.41
N VAL A 249 -2.04 14.71 17.68
CA VAL A 249 -1.66 13.50 18.40
C VAL A 249 -2.90 12.71 18.78
N LEU A 250 -2.94 11.44 18.38
CA LEU A 250 -3.93 10.48 18.88
C LEU A 250 -3.59 10.13 20.33
N ARG A 251 -4.46 10.51 21.25
CA ARG A 251 -4.36 10.13 22.66
C ARG A 251 -5.68 9.50 23.11
N PRO A 252 -5.63 8.36 23.80
CA PRO A 252 -6.84 7.74 24.30
C PRO A 252 -7.54 8.65 25.30
N ASP A 253 -8.82 8.90 25.08
CA ASP A 253 -9.73 9.63 25.97
C ASP A 253 -11.04 8.87 26.07
N LEU A 254 -11.13 7.99 27.04
CA LEU A 254 -12.29 7.12 27.22
C LEU A 254 -13.57 7.89 27.58
N ALA A 255 -13.45 9.01 28.29
CA ALA A 255 -14.61 9.84 28.63
C ALA A 255 -15.19 10.49 27.36
N ARG A 256 -14.32 11.06 26.52
CA ARG A 256 -14.68 11.59 25.20
C ARG A 256 -15.25 10.48 24.30
N ALA A 257 -14.62 9.32 24.27
CA ALA A 257 -15.06 8.19 23.45
C ALA A 257 -16.49 7.75 23.79
N LYS A 258 -16.81 7.61 25.08
CA LYS A 258 -18.15 7.25 25.56
C LYS A 258 -19.18 8.33 25.25
N ARG A 259 -18.85 9.61 25.39
CA ARG A 259 -19.73 10.72 25.04
C ARG A 259 -20.04 10.71 23.53
N LEU A 260 -19.01 10.61 22.68
CA LEU A 260 -19.19 10.55 21.24
C LEU A 260 -20.02 9.33 20.80
N LEU A 261 -19.85 8.18 21.47
CA LEU A 261 -20.69 7.01 21.20
C LEU A 261 -22.14 7.24 21.57
N ALA A 262 -22.42 7.93 22.70
CA ALA A 262 -23.79 8.29 23.07
C ALA A 262 -24.42 9.25 22.05
N GLU A 263 -23.66 10.25 21.58
CA GLU A 263 -24.08 11.16 20.52
C GLU A 263 -24.36 10.38 19.21
N ALA A 264 -23.46 9.44 18.82
CA ALA A 264 -23.66 8.60 17.65
C ALA A 264 -24.95 7.76 17.72
N LYS A 265 -25.22 7.15 18.88
CA LYS A 265 -26.45 6.39 19.08
C LYS A 265 -27.69 7.25 18.93
N ALA A 266 -27.68 8.48 19.49
CA ALA A 266 -28.76 9.42 19.35
C ALA A 266 -28.99 9.87 17.90
N GLU A 267 -27.94 10.19 17.16
CA GLU A 267 -28.00 10.56 15.74
C GLU A 267 -28.54 9.41 14.87
N LEU A 268 -28.16 8.17 15.20
CA LEU A 268 -28.56 6.96 14.47
C LEU A 268 -29.93 6.43 14.89
N GLY A 269 -30.51 6.95 16.00
CA GLY A 269 -31.79 6.47 16.51
C GLY A 269 -31.75 5.04 17.06
N VAL A 270 -30.60 4.59 17.59
CA VAL A 270 -30.42 3.22 18.10
C VAL A 270 -30.00 3.21 19.58
N GLU A 271 -30.53 2.26 20.34
CA GLU A 271 -30.10 2.05 21.73
C GLU A 271 -28.70 1.37 21.78
N GLN A 272 -28.41 0.50 20.82
CA GLN A 272 -27.15 -0.20 20.73
C GLN A 272 -26.64 -0.19 19.28
N ILE A 273 -25.34 -0.05 19.12
CA ILE A 273 -24.70 -0.22 17.80
C ILE A 273 -24.77 -1.72 17.45
N PRO A 274 -25.29 -2.10 16.28
CA PRO A 274 -25.27 -3.47 15.84
C PRO A 274 -23.81 -3.98 15.68
N PRO A 275 -23.58 -5.30 15.70
CA PRO A 275 -22.26 -5.87 15.50
C PRO A 275 -21.64 -5.39 14.18
N LEU A 276 -20.43 -4.84 14.25
CA LEU A 276 -19.68 -4.32 13.09
C LEU A 276 -18.80 -5.43 12.49
N VAL A 277 -18.74 -5.51 11.16
CA VAL A 277 -17.86 -6.44 10.44
C VAL A 277 -16.48 -5.81 10.26
N LEU A 278 -15.46 -6.43 10.87
CA LEU A 278 -14.05 -6.09 10.68
C LEU A 278 -13.40 -7.07 9.69
N LEU A 279 -13.22 -6.63 8.46
CA LEU A 279 -12.61 -7.39 7.38
C LEU A 279 -11.08 -7.31 7.47
N VAL A 280 -10.39 -8.45 7.44
CA VAL A 280 -8.92 -8.53 7.53
C VAL A 280 -8.35 -9.61 6.62
N SER A 281 -7.03 -9.56 6.37
CA SER A 281 -6.32 -10.61 5.63
C SER A 281 -6.08 -11.86 6.48
N ASP A 282 -5.93 -13.00 5.82
CA ASP A 282 -5.66 -14.33 6.38
C ASP A 282 -4.20 -14.53 6.84
N SER A 283 -3.66 -13.58 7.57
CA SER A 283 -2.31 -13.70 8.14
C SER A 283 -2.36 -13.71 9.68
N PRO A 284 -1.45 -14.42 10.36
CA PRO A 284 -1.40 -14.45 11.82
C PRO A 284 -1.34 -13.04 12.44
N THR A 285 -0.54 -12.15 11.83
CA THR A 285 -0.42 -10.76 12.28
C THR A 285 -1.73 -9.98 12.13
N ALA A 286 -2.43 -10.11 11.01
CA ALA A 286 -3.70 -9.42 10.80
C ALA A 286 -4.80 -9.95 11.74
N THR A 287 -4.84 -11.26 11.97
CA THR A 287 -5.77 -11.89 12.94
C THR A 287 -5.52 -11.37 14.35
N LYS A 288 -4.26 -11.34 14.81
CA LYS A 288 -3.89 -10.81 16.12
C LYS A 288 -4.30 -9.33 16.29
N GLN A 289 -4.11 -8.52 15.26
CA GLN A 289 -4.53 -7.11 15.26
C GLN A 289 -6.06 -6.97 15.34
N ALA A 290 -6.80 -7.82 14.62
CA ALA A 290 -8.25 -7.84 14.63
C ALA A 290 -8.81 -8.27 16.00
N GLU A 291 -8.24 -9.30 16.62
CA GLU A 291 -8.61 -9.78 17.95
C GLU A 291 -8.37 -8.70 19.03
N TYR A 292 -7.24 -7.99 18.97
CA TYR A 292 -6.99 -6.86 19.85
C TYR A 292 -8.05 -5.76 19.64
N THR A 293 -8.32 -5.40 18.38
CA THR A 293 -9.31 -4.37 18.04
C THR A 293 -10.70 -4.76 18.56
N GLN A 294 -11.11 -6.01 18.36
CA GLN A 294 -12.37 -6.57 18.87
C GLN A 294 -12.43 -6.45 20.41
N GLY A 295 -11.41 -6.95 21.10
CA GLY A 295 -11.35 -6.93 22.57
C GLY A 295 -11.34 -5.51 23.14
N MET A 296 -10.58 -4.60 22.54
CA MET A 296 -10.47 -3.20 22.93
C MET A 296 -11.80 -2.47 22.76
N LEU A 297 -12.47 -2.63 21.62
CA LEU A 297 -13.77 -2.00 21.34
C LEU A 297 -14.88 -2.57 22.22
N LYS A 298 -14.86 -3.88 22.49
CA LYS A 298 -15.80 -4.51 23.43
C LYS A 298 -15.62 -3.98 24.85
N THR A 299 -14.37 -3.94 25.33
CA THR A 299 -14.07 -3.55 26.71
C THR A 299 -14.31 -2.06 26.95
N LYS A 300 -13.87 -1.19 26.04
CA LYS A 300 -13.91 0.27 26.23
C LYS A 300 -15.25 0.88 25.87
N LEU A 301 -15.92 0.37 24.82
CA LEU A 301 -17.12 0.97 24.23
C LEU A 301 -18.35 0.04 24.19
N ASN A 302 -18.23 -1.21 24.62
CA ASN A 302 -19.26 -2.24 24.49
C ASN A 302 -19.76 -2.39 23.03
N LEU A 303 -18.85 -2.26 22.05
CA LEU A 303 -19.12 -2.53 20.65
C LEU A 303 -18.79 -3.99 20.32
N ASP A 304 -19.69 -4.65 19.63
CA ASP A 304 -19.49 -6.02 19.16
C ASP A 304 -18.89 -6.01 17.74
N ILE A 305 -17.81 -6.74 17.55
CA ILE A 305 -17.09 -6.86 16.29
C ILE A 305 -17.15 -8.30 15.81
N LYS A 306 -17.52 -8.52 14.55
CA LYS A 306 -17.38 -9.78 13.84
C LYS A 306 -16.14 -9.71 12.95
N ILE A 307 -15.13 -10.54 13.24
CA ILE A 307 -13.92 -10.61 12.43
C ILE A 307 -14.24 -11.47 11.20
N ASP A 308 -14.00 -10.93 10.01
CA ASP A 308 -14.10 -11.60 8.71
C ASP A 308 -12.71 -11.74 8.11
N VAL A 309 -12.16 -12.95 8.13
CA VAL A 309 -10.81 -13.27 7.65
C VAL A 309 -10.90 -13.76 6.22
N GLN A 310 -10.19 -13.10 5.30
CA GLN A 310 -10.23 -13.40 3.86
C GLN A 310 -8.83 -13.41 3.26
N THR A 311 -8.63 -14.19 2.19
CA THR A 311 -7.43 -14.03 1.36
C THR A 311 -7.34 -12.60 0.84
N PHE A 312 -6.13 -12.15 0.48
CA PHE A 312 -5.93 -10.77 0.00
C PHE A 312 -6.86 -10.43 -1.19
N LYS A 313 -6.99 -11.34 -2.16
CA LYS A 313 -7.86 -11.15 -3.32
C LYS A 313 -9.34 -11.06 -2.93
N GLN A 314 -9.83 -11.94 -2.06
CA GLN A 314 -11.21 -11.92 -1.56
C GLN A 314 -11.49 -10.67 -0.74
N ARG A 315 -10.53 -10.24 0.11
CA ARG A 315 -10.65 -8.99 0.86
C ARG A 315 -10.82 -7.78 -0.06
N LEU A 316 -10.00 -7.66 -1.13
CA LEU A 316 -10.15 -6.58 -2.10
C LEU A 316 -11.51 -6.61 -2.81
N ALA A 317 -12.00 -7.79 -3.19
CA ALA A 317 -13.33 -7.95 -3.80
C ALA A 317 -14.43 -7.45 -2.86
N LYS A 318 -14.44 -7.91 -1.58
CA LYS A 318 -15.40 -7.45 -0.57
C LYS A 318 -15.31 -5.95 -0.30
N MET A 319 -14.10 -5.38 -0.28
CA MET A 319 -13.93 -3.92 -0.15
C MET A 319 -14.57 -3.17 -1.31
N THR A 320 -14.39 -3.65 -2.55
CA THR A 320 -14.98 -3.04 -3.76
C THR A 320 -16.49 -3.13 -3.75
N GLU A 321 -17.04 -4.28 -3.32
CA GLU A 321 -18.48 -4.51 -3.16
C GLU A 321 -19.09 -3.73 -1.99
N GLY A 322 -18.27 -3.33 -1.00
CA GLY A 322 -18.72 -2.66 0.22
C GLY A 322 -19.24 -3.61 1.30
N ASP A 323 -18.82 -4.89 1.26
CA ASP A 323 -19.22 -5.90 2.24
C ASP A 323 -18.30 -5.88 3.47
N PHE A 324 -18.32 -4.76 4.19
CA PHE A 324 -17.59 -4.53 5.44
C PHE A 324 -18.14 -3.27 6.13
N ASP A 325 -17.86 -3.11 7.41
CA ASP A 325 -18.03 -1.85 8.14
C ASP A 325 -16.68 -1.19 8.41
N ILE A 326 -15.71 -1.99 8.81
CA ILE A 326 -14.33 -1.59 9.08
C ILE A 326 -13.41 -2.58 8.36
N VAL A 327 -12.31 -2.10 7.78
CA VAL A 327 -11.28 -2.98 7.21
C VAL A 327 -9.91 -2.65 7.75
N GLY A 328 -9.15 -3.68 8.13
CA GLY A 328 -7.73 -3.56 8.40
C GLY A 328 -6.97 -3.42 7.08
N ALA A 329 -6.44 -2.23 6.81
CA ALA A 329 -5.78 -1.88 5.57
C ALA A 329 -4.41 -1.23 5.82
N GLY A 330 -3.67 -1.02 4.76
CA GLY A 330 -2.41 -0.30 4.77
C GLY A 330 -2.08 0.23 3.39
N TRP A 331 -1.20 1.21 3.35
CA TRP A 331 -0.71 1.78 2.10
C TRP A 331 0.80 1.92 2.15
N GLY A 332 1.48 1.37 1.15
CA GLY A 332 2.88 1.59 0.88
C GLY A 332 3.06 2.65 -0.22
N PRO A 333 4.19 3.35 -0.27
CA PRO A 333 4.41 4.36 -1.29
C PRO A 333 4.62 3.74 -2.67
N ASP A 334 3.84 4.16 -3.65
CA ASP A 334 4.00 3.75 -5.04
C ASP A 334 5.14 4.51 -5.72
N PHE A 335 5.35 5.77 -5.34
CA PHE A 335 6.42 6.65 -5.84
C PHE A 335 6.88 7.65 -4.78
N ASP A 336 8.08 8.23 -4.95
CA ASP A 336 8.73 9.13 -3.98
C ASP A 336 8.13 10.55 -3.99
N ASP A 337 6.83 10.64 -3.66
CA ASP A 337 6.14 11.91 -3.45
C ASP A 337 4.97 11.73 -2.47
N ILE A 338 4.62 12.80 -1.74
CA ILE A 338 3.52 12.79 -0.78
C ILE A 338 2.16 12.48 -1.40
N MET A 339 2.00 12.74 -2.71
CA MET A 339 0.77 12.44 -3.45
C MET A 339 0.38 10.98 -3.41
N THR A 340 1.35 10.04 -3.30
CA THR A 340 1.05 8.60 -3.19
C THR A 340 0.16 8.24 -2.00
N PHE A 341 0.09 9.11 -1.00
CA PHE A 341 -0.81 8.99 0.15
C PHE A 341 -1.96 9.99 0.06
N GLY A 342 -1.68 11.21 -0.44
CA GLY A 342 -2.59 12.33 -0.36
C GLY A 342 -3.85 12.20 -1.21
N ASP A 343 -3.81 11.47 -2.32
CA ASP A 343 -4.97 11.28 -3.20
C ASP A 343 -5.77 10.00 -2.90
N LEU A 344 -5.33 9.17 -1.94
CA LEU A 344 -5.90 7.85 -1.67
C LEU A 344 -7.40 7.88 -1.38
N PHE A 345 -7.88 8.91 -0.67
CA PHE A 345 -9.29 9.06 -0.30
C PHE A 345 -10.03 10.12 -1.14
N ALA A 346 -9.44 10.58 -2.24
CA ALA A 346 -10.17 11.42 -3.20
C ALA A 346 -11.37 10.66 -3.78
N SER A 347 -12.48 11.36 -4.03
CA SER A 347 -13.74 10.73 -4.44
C SER A 347 -13.63 9.95 -5.76
N TRP A 348 -12.71 10.33 -6.64
CA TRP A 348 -12.43 9.66 -7.92
C TRP A 348 -11.43 8.52 -7.84
N ASN A 349 -10.70 8.36 -6.71
CA ASN A 349 -9.70 7.30 -6.56
C ASN A 349 -10.38 5.95 -6.28
N LEU A 350 -10.13 4.97 -7.13
CA LEU A 350 -10.75 3.63 -6.99
C LEU A 350 -10.26 2.86 -5.77
N ASN A 351 -9.09 3.24 -5.21
CA ASN A 351 -8.60 2.68 -3.95
C ASN A 351 -9.35 3.23 -2.71
N ASN A 352 -10.10 4.32 -2.86
CA ASN A 352 -11.09 4.78 -1.87
C ASN A 352 -12.31 3.83 -1.85
N ARG A 353 -12.08 2.59 -1.44
CA ARG A 353 -13.11 1.55 -1.47
C ARG A 353 -14.18 1.74 -0.40
N GLY A 354 -13.85 2.45 0.67
CA GLY A 354 -14.80 2.92 1.68
C GLY A 354 -15.78 3.97 1.17
N ARG A 355 -15.50 4.60 0.02
CA ARG A 355 -16.32 5.66 -0.61
C ARG A 355 -16.42 6.91 0.24
N TYR A 356 -15.34 7.30 0.94
CA TYR A 356 -15.27 8.62 1.54
C TYR A 356 -15.47 9.70 0.46
N ASN A 357 -16.27 10.71 0.75
CA ASN A 357 -16.59 11.78 -0.18
C ASN A 357 -16.68 13.12 0.58
N ASN A 358 -15.71 13.98 0.34
CA ASN A 358 -15.65 15.32 0.91
C ASN A 358 -15.10 16.29 -0.15
N PRO A 359 -15.91 17.27 -0.62
CA PRO A 359 -15.47 18.24 -1.62
C PRO A 359 -14.22 19.03 -1.24
N GLU A 360 -14.01 19.28 0.06
CA GLU A 360 -12.81 19.98 0.54
C GLU A 360 -11.56 19.12 0.42
N TYR A 361 -11.67 17.81 0.72
CA TYR A 361 -10.59 16.86 0.47
C TYR A 361 -10.19 16.87 -1.00
N ASP A 362 -11.17 16.72 -1.87
CA ASP A 362 -10.97 16.71 -3.32
C ASP A 362 -10.34 18.02 -3.82
N ARG A 363 -10.79 19.16 -3.28
CA ARG A 363 -10.23 20.48 -3.61
C ARG A 363 -8.75 20.57 -3.23
N LEU A 364 -8.38 20.10 -2.04
CA LEU A 364 -7.00 20.11 -1.56
C LEU A 364 -6.11 19.20 -2.41
N VAL A 365 -6.58 17.99 -2.74
CA VAL A 365 -5.87 17.10 -3.66
C VAL A 365 -5.62 17.78 -5.00
N ARG A 366 -6.62 18.43 -5.60
CA ARG A 366 -6.47 19.14 -6.86
C ARG A 366 -5.49 20.33 -6.78
N ILE A 367 -5.44 21.06 -5.67
CA ILE A 367 -4.42 22.11 -5.45
C ILE A 367 -3.02 21.47 -5.50
N ALA A 368 -2.79 20.40 -4.75
CA ALA A 368 -1.48 19.75 -4.72
C ALA A 368 -1.08 19.12 -6.06
N MET A 369 -2.06 18.59 -6.82
CA MET A 369 -1.84 18.05 -8.17
C MET A 369 -1.48 19.13 -9.19
N ASN A 370 -2.11 20.31 -9.08
CA ASN A 370 -2.01 21.38 -10.09
C ASN A 370 -0.90 22.41 -9.81
N SER A 371 -0.24 22.33 -8.65
CA SER A 371 0.83 23.25 -8.27
C SER A 371 2.21 22.63 -8.49
N SER A 372 3.13 23.38 -9.07
CA SER A 372 4.57 23.08 -9.07
C SER A 372 5.31 23.68 -7.88
N ASP A 373 4.66 24.58 -7.13
CA ASP A 373 5.23 25.18 -5.92
C ASP A 373 5.21 24.18 -4.75
N PRO A 374 6.37 23.79 -4.19
CA PRO A 374 6.42 22.82 -3.10
C PRO A 374 5.65 23.26 -1.85
N THR A 375 5.66 24.55 -1.52
CA THR A 375 4.98 25.07 -0.32
C THR A 375 3.48 24.93 -0.46
N THR A 376 2.90 25.38 -1.55
CA THR A 376 1.47 25.24 -1.85
C THR A 376 1.03 23.77 -1.80
N ARG A 377 1.85 22.86 -2.33
CA ARG A 377 1.57 21.41 -2.28
C ARG A 377 1.54 20.89 -0.86
N MET A 378 2.54 21.24 -0.04
CA MET A 378 2.63 20.75 1.34
C MET A 378 1.54 21.34 2.23
N GLU A 379 1.16 22.61 2.04
CA GLU A 379 0.04 23.24 2.74
C GLU A 379 -1.30 22.54 2.42
N ALA A 380 -1.53 22.18 1.16
CA ALA A 380 -2.71 21.41 0.78
C ALA A 380 -2.71 20.01 1.45
N MET A 381 -1.57 19.33 1.52
CA MET A 381 -1.43 18.05 2.22
C MET A 381 -1.63 18.19 3.74
N ALA A 382 -1.22 19.31 4.33
CA ALA A 382 -1.49 19.62 5.75
C ALA A 382 -3.00 19.79 6.02
N GLY A 383 -3.72 20.41 5.07
CA GLY A 383 -5.18 20.44 5.11
C GLY A 383 -5.80 19.05 5.05
N ILE A 384 -5.32 18.18 4.15
CA ILE A 384 -5.75 16.77 4.08
C ILE A 384 -5.45 16.04 5.41
N GLN A 385 -4.26 16.21 5.98
CA GLN A 385 -3.91 15.62 7.28
C GLN A 385 -4.90 16.04 8.38
N THR A 386 -5.34 17.29 8.35
CA THR A 386 -6.33 17.80 9.29
C THR A 386 -7.69 17.11 9.11
N LEU A 387 -8.16 16.98 7.86
CA LEU A 387 -9.41 16.26 7.55
C LEU A 387 -9.33 14.79 7.94
N VAL A 388 -8.19 14.11 7.69
CA VAL A 388 -7.99 12.71 8.10
C VAL A 388 -8.26 12.53 9.60
N TYR A 389 -7.83 13.46 10.42
CA TYR A 389 -8.06 13.42 11.86
C TYR A 389 -9.49 13.85 12.23
N ASP A 390 -9.97 14.99 11.73
CA ASP A 390 -11.23 15.61 12.16
C ASP A 390 -12.46 14.83 11.68
N ASP A 391 -12.42 14.30 10.45
CA ASP A 391 -13.46 13.43 9.90
C ASP A 391 -13.27 11.95 10.28
N ALA A 392 -12.20 11.65 11.02
CA ALA A 392 -11.80 10.27 11.33
C ALA A 392 -11.88 9.39 10.07
N ILE A 393 -11.23 9.84 8.97
CA ILE A 393 -11.28 9.16 7.67
C ILE A 393 -10.74 7.75 7.81
N ILE A 394 -9.67 7.61 8.55
CA ILE A 394 -9.06 6.35 8.97
C ILE A 394 -8.74 6.43 10.47
N LEU A 395 -8.49 5.29 11.08
CA LEU A 395 -7.78 5.22 12.36
C LEU A 395 -6.33 4.82 12.08
N PRO A 396 -5.36 5.74 12.09
CA PRO A 396 -3.95 5.39 11.93
C PRO A 396 -3.50 4.49 13.09
N MET A 397 -3.05 3.27 12.78
CA MET A 397 -2.63 2.29 13.79
C MET A 397 -1.13 2.34 14.02
N TYR A 398 -0.34 2.23 12.96
CA TYR A 398 1.12 2.26 13.03
C TYR A 398 1.78 2.53 11.67
N GLU A 399 3.01 3.03 11.73
CA GLU A 399 3.95 3.01 10.60
C GLU A 399 4.79 1.75 10.68
N GLN A 400 4.93 1.04 9.55
CA GLN A 400 5.56 -0.27 9.56
C GLN A 400 7.08 -0.19 9.53
N GLY A 401 7.69 -0.72 10.58
CA GLY A 401 9.06 -1.20 10.55
C GLY A 401 9.08 -2.71 10.47
N VAL A 402 9.98 -3.25 9.69
CA VAL A 402 10.24 -4.70 9.64
C VAL A 402 11.64 -4.99 10.14
N ILE A 403 11.80 -6.16 10.69
CA ILE A 403 13.09 -6.72 11.07
C ILE A 403 13.31 -8.01 10.30
N TYR A 404 14.53 -8.24 9.88
CA TYR A 404 14.88 -9.42 9.12
C TYR A 404 16.26 -9.95 9.50
N ILE A 405 16.47 -11.21 9.20
CA ILE A 405 17.75 -11.89 9.26
C ILE A 405 18.14 -12.38 7.85
N GLN A 406 19.44 -12.45 7.64
CA GLN A 406 20.02 -12.78 6.35
C GLN A 406 21.28 -13.60 6.57
N HIS A 407 21.43 -14.69 5.82
CA HIS A 407 22.63 -15.51 5.89
C HIS A 407 23.89 -14.67 5.64
N PRO A 408 24.97 -14.85 6.45
CA PRO A 408 26.18 -14.01 6.38
C PRO A 408 26.85 -13.99 5.00
N LYS A 409 26.74 -15.07 4.23
CA LYS A 409 27.27 -15.16 2.87
C LYS A 409 26.54 -14.30 1.84
N ILE A 410 25.31 -13.89 2.10
CA ILE A 410 24.59 -13.00 1.19
C ILE A 410 25.10 -11.58 1.38
N LYS A 411 25.58 -10.96 0.31
CA LYS A 411 26.01 -9.54 0.26
C LYS A 411 25.30 -8.81 -0.87
N GLY A 412 25.13 -7.50 -0.72
CA GLY A 412 24.57 -6.66 -1.77
C GLY A 412 23.06 -6.78 -1.95
N LEU A 413 22.34 -7.56 -1.11
CA LEU A 413 20.89 -7.50 -1.02
C LEU A 413 20.50 -6.09 -0.56
N ARG A 414 19.61 -5.43 -1.30
CA ARG A 414 19.14 -4.09 -0.98
C ARG A 414 17.68 -4.14 -0.53
N ARG A 415 17.38 -3.30 0.46
CA ARG A 415 15.98 -3.03 0.85
C ARG A 415 15.62 -1.65 0.33
N THR A 416 14.44 -1.54 -0.23
CA THR A 416 13.94 -0.30 -0.84
C THR A 416 12.55 0.04 -0.30
N VAL A 417 12.30 1.32 -0.05
CA VAL A 417 10.97 1.80 0.38
C VAL A 417 10.01 1.81 -0.80
N ILE A 418 10.53 2.03 -2.00
CA ILE A 418 9.78 2.15 -3.25
C ILE A 418 10.38 1.19 -4.27
N GLY A 419 9.53 0.53 -5.05
CA GLY A 419 9.93 -0.47 -6.03
C GLY A 419 10.06 -1.88 -5.45
N SER A 420 10.89 -2.72 -6.05
CA SER A 420 11.07 -4.12 -5.62
C SER A 420 11.78 -4.20 -4.28
N ASP A 421 11.17 -4.85 -3.28
CA ASP A 421 11.76 -5.09 -1.97
C ASP A 421 11.60 -6.56 -1.56
N PRO A 422 12.69 -7.29 -1.34
CA PRO A 422 14.09 -6.91 -1.53
C PRO A 422 14.53 -6.85 -3.01
N ASP A 423 15.51 -5.99 -3.31
CA ASP A 423 16.16 -5.93 -4.62
C ASP A 423 17.40 -6.86 -4.65
N PHE A 424 17.35 -7.88 -5.51
CA PHE A 424 18.40 -8.88 -5.70
C PHE A 424 19.41 -8.50 -6.80
N THR A 425 19.22 -7.40 -7.51
CA THR A 425 20.05 -7.00 -8.67
C THR A 425 21.54 -6.95 -8.36
N HIS A 426 21.89 -6.57 -7.13
CA HIS A 426 23.27 -6.47 -6.67
C HIS A 426 23.68 -7.57 -5.66
N ALA A 427 22.77 -8.51 -5.40
CA ALA A 427 23.05 -9.59 -4.48
C ALA A 427 24.09 -10.57 -5.03
N ARG A 428 24.91 -11.10 -4.12
CA ARG A 428 25.91 -12.12 -4.41
C ARG A 428 26.15 -13.02 -3.21
N ILE A 429 26.56 -14.25 -3.47
CA ILE A 429 27.03 -15.18 -2.46
C ILE A 429 28.54 -15.05 -2.38
N VAL A 430 29.07 -14.89 -1.16
CA VAL A 430 30.51 -14.89 -0.87
C VAL A 430 30.89 -16.18 -0.11
N PRO A 431 32.12 -16.64 -0.21
CA PRO A 431 32.61 -17.83 0.50
C PRO A 431 32.41 -17.79 2.01
#